data_e7a9997317bb46fdd24e6d72c4d7e6f8
#
_entry.id   e7a9997317bb46fdd24e6d72c4d7e6f8
#
_cell.length_a   1.000
_cell.length_b   1.000
_cell.length_c   1.000
_cell.angle_alpha   90.00
_cell.angle_beta   90.00
_cell.angle_gamma   90.00
#
_symmetry.space_group_name_H-M   'P 1'
#
loop_
_entity.id
_entity.type
_entity.pdbx_description
1 polymer ?
#
loop_
_entity_poly.entity_id
_entity_poly.type
_entity_poly.pdbx_seq_one_letter_code
_entity_poly.pdbx_strand_id
1 'polypeptide(L)'
;LSSALGSFIGAPRIMLALAEKGILPKSKELEKTSKKGEPVNSMLITAIIVFIGISLRDLNTIAPILTMFFMITYAMVNIVVLVEQLLSLPSYRPTLKVPLIIPALGAFGSIAIMFVINVIVALTSLILIFIFYFYLVNLKLKSEAGDSRSGLFTALAEWATKKSSNLSPQKEVRSWRPDLLIPMSMPKEIRSSYKLIHSIIHPNGSI
;
A
#
# COMPACT_ATOMS: atom_id res chain seq x y z
N LEU A 1 -12.26 30.25 11.67
CA LEU A 1 -13.28 29.46 12.36
C LEU A 1 -13.94 28.43 11.43
N SER A 2 -14.43 28.78 10.25
CA SER A 2 -15.10 27.88 9.31
C SER A 2 -14.22 26.69 8.90
N SER A 3 -12.96 26.89 8.57
CA SER A 3 -12.01 25.83 8.20
C SER A 3 -11.75 24.88 9.38
N ALA A 4 -11.59 25.40 10.58
CA ALA A 4 -11.37 24.59 11.77
C ALA A 4 -12.60 23.70 12.09
N LEU A 5 -13.80 24.24 11.97
CA LEU A 5 -15.04 23.49 12.14
C LEU A 5 -15.18 22.39 11.06
N GLY A 6 -14.86 22.72 9.81
CA GLY A 6 -14.86 21.72 8.72
C GLY A 6 -13.92 20.55 8.98
N SER A 7 -12.71 20.83 9.45
CA SER A 7 -11.72 19.81 9.80
C SER A 7 -12.17 18.98 11.02
N PHE A 8 -12.74 19.62 12.02
CA PHE A 8 -13.24 18.94 13.23
C PHE A 8 -14.41 18.00 12.95
N ILE A 9 -15.24 18.32 11.98
CA ILE A 9 -16.35 17.46 11.53
C ILE A 9 -15.87 16.39 10.54
N GLY A 10 -14.91 16.73 9.71
CA GLY A 10 -14.37 15.83 8.66
C GLY A 10 -13.54 14.68 9.21
N ALA A 11 -12.66 14.95 10.17
CA ALA A 11 -11.74 13.94 10.70
C ALA A 11 -12.44 12.71 11.32
N PRO A 12 -13.49 12.85 12.16
CA PRO A 12 -14.23 11.70 12.68
C PRO A 12 -14.92 10.88 11.59
N ARG A 13 -15.40 11.50 10.53
CA ARG A 13 -16.05 10.79 9.40
C ARG A 13 -15.06 9.97 8.60
N ILE A 14 -13.85 10.49 8.39
CA ILE A 14 -12.75 9.73 7.76
C ILE A 14 -12.39 8.54 8.64
N MET A 15 -12.28 8.73 9.96
CA MET A 15 -12.00 7.67 10.91
C MET A 15 -13.10 6.60 10.91
N LEU A 16 -14.37 6.99 10.85
CA LEU A 16 -15.51 6.07 10.70
C LEU A 16 -15.38 5.25 9.40
N ALA A 17 -15.14 5.90 8.26
CA ALA A 17 -15.01 5.22 6.98
C ALA A 17 -13.83 4.23 6.94
N LEU A 18 -12.72 4.53 7.62
CA LEU A 18 -11.60 3.61 7.77
C LEU A 18 -11.94 2.44 8.70
N ALA A 19 -12.73 2.69 9.76
CA ALA A 19 -13.19 1.67 10.67
C ALA A 19 -14.15 0.70 9.97
N GLU A 20 -15.14 1.19 9.23
CA GLU A 20 -16.08 0.38 8.43
C GLU A 20 -15.37 -0.56 7.45
N LYS A 21 -14.20 -0.14 6.93
CA LYS A 21 -13.36 -1.00 6.09
C LYS A 21 -12.45 -1.95 6.87
N GLY A 22 -12.56 -1.99 8.20
CA GLY A 22 -11.73 -2.84 9.05
C GLY A 22 -10.24 -2.50 9.06
N ILE A 23 -9.85 -1.27 8.66
CA ILE A 23 -8.44 -0.84 8.54
C ILE A 23 -7.88 -0.41 9.90
N LEU A 24 -8.75 0.06 10.81
CA LEU A 24 -8.34 0.54 12.12
C LEU A 24 -8.47 -0.52 13.22
N PRO A 25 -7.60 -0.47 14.26
CA PRO A 25 -7.78 -1.29 15.43
C PRO A 25 -9.09 -0.91 16.13
N LYS A 26 -9.78 -1.92 16.71
CA LYS A 26 -11.06 -1.73 17.37
C LYS A 26 -12.16 -1.14 16.47
N SER A 27 -12.16 -1.49 15.19
CA SER A 27 -13.11 -1.01 14.18
C SER A 27 -14.56 -1.05 14.68
N LYS A 28 -14.99 -2.17 15.32
CA LYS A 28 -16.34 -2.33 15.87
C LYS A 28 -16.74 -1.28 16.92
N GLU A 29 -15.78 -0.72 17.64
CA GLU A 29 -16.05 0.35 18.61
C GLU A 29 -16.14 1.70 17.91
N LEU A 30 -15.31 1.91 16.88
CA LEU A 30 -15.26 3.16 16.11
C LEU A 30 -16.44 3.31 15.15
N GLU A 31 -17.02 2.20 14.70
CA GLU A 31 -18.23 2.16 13.86
C GLU A 31 -19.50 2.56 14.59
N LYS A 32 -19.49 2.58 15.93
CA LYS A 32 -20.68 2.94 16.71
C LYS A 32 -21.09 4.37 16.43
N THR A 33 -22.26 4.50 15.83
CA THR A 33 -22.90 5.78 15.55
C THR A 33 -24.02 6.06 16.53
N SER A 34 -24.28 7.33 16.78
CA SER A 34 -25.46 7.81 17.53
C SER A 34 -26.73 7.53 16.74
N LYS A 35 -27.94 7.65 17.41
CA LYS A 35 -29.25 7.61 16.75
C LYS A 35 -29.38 8.60 15.57
N LYS A 36 -28.54 9.64 15.52
CA LYS A 36 -28.48 10.63 14.44
C LYS A 36 -27.46 10.30 13.37
N GLY A 37 -26.77 9.13 13.42
CA GLY A 37 -25.74 8.73 12.47
C GLY A 37 -24.38 9.38 12.68
N GLU A 38 -24.13 10.02 13.83
CA GLU A 38 -22.86 10.66 14.15
C GLU A 38 -21.87 9.67 14.81
N PRO A 39 -20.59 9.64 14.41
CA PRO A 39 -19.57 8.72 14.94
C PRO A 39 -19.04 9.21 16.29
N VAL A 40 -19.74 8.90 17.38
CA VAL A 40 -19.44 9.43 18.73
C VAL A 40 -18.03 9.07 19.20
N ASN A 41 -17.61 7.81 19.04
CA ASN A 41 -16.29 7.38 19.50
C ASN A 41 -15.15 8.00 18.67
N SER A 42 -15.35 8.11 17.37
CA SER A 42 -14.39 8.79 16.48
C SER A 42 -14.30 10.29 16.78
N MET A 43 -15.42 10.93 17.12
CA MET A 43 -15.45 12.32 17.58
C MET A 43 -14.69 12.50 18.89
N LEU A 44 -14.84 11.59 19.86
CA LEU A 44 -14.11 11.64 21.12
C LEU A 44 -12.60 11.56 20.91
N ILE A 45 -12.15 10.63 20.09
CA ILE A 45 -10.71 10.48 19.77
C ILE A 45 -10.18 11.74 19.09
N THR A 46 -10.91 12.26 18.11
CA THR A 46 -10.54 13.51 17.43
C THR A 46 -10.46 14.67 18.42
N ALA A 47 -11.42 14.79 19.33
CA ALA A 47 -11.41 15.82 20.37
C ALA A 47 -10.20 15.72 21.29
N ILE A 48 -9.81 14.50 21.69
CA ILE A 48 -8.61 14.27 22.52
C ILE A 48 -7.34 14.70 21.76
N ILE A 49 -7.21 14.34 20.48
CA ILE A 49 -6.06 14.73 19.65
C ILE A 49 -5.97 16.25 19.53
N VAL A 50 -7.11 16.91 19.25
CA VAL A 50 -7.18 18.38 19.18
C VAL A 50 -6.82 19.02 20.51
N PHE A 51 -7.32 18.48 21.63
CA PHE A 51 -6.99 18.99 22.96
C PHE A 51 -5.50 18.88 23.27
N ILE A 52 -4.87 17.76 22.92
CA ILE A 52 -3.41 17.57 23.05
C ILE A 52 -2.68 18.64 22.21
N GLY A 53 -3.10 18.84 20.94
CA GLY A 53 -2.52 19.85 20.07
C GLY A 53 -2.61 21.27 20.65
N ILE A 54 -3.78 21.66 21.17
CA ILE A 54 -3.97 22.98 21.79
C ILE A 54 -3.11 23.12 23.04
N SER A 55 -2.90 22.05 23.79
CA SER A 55 -2.09 22.06 25.02
C SER A 55 -0.61 22.38 24.77
N LEU A 56 -0.09 22.16 23.55
CA LEU A 56 1.27 22.51 23.19
C LEU A 56 1.53 24.03 23.16
N ARG A 57 0.49 24.85 23.04
CA ARG A 57 0.50 26.34 23.12
C ARG A 57 1.48 27.06 22.19
N ASP A 58 2.28 26.36 21.42
CA ASP A 58 3.29 26.93 20.54
C ASP A 58 3.02 26.60 19.09
N LEU A 59 2.67 27.63 18.32
CA LEU A 59 2.38 27.49 16.89
C LEU A 59 3.64 27.09 16.09
N ASN A 60 4.83 27.55 16.54
CA ASN A 60 6.09 27.25 15.86
C ASN A 60 6.45 25.76 15.98
N THR A 61 5.99 25.09 17.03
CA THR A 61 6.16 23.64 17.21
C THR A 61 5.10 22.84 16.44
N ILE A 62 3.85 23.33 16.42
CA ILE A 62 2.74 22.62 15.79
C ILE A 62 2.81 22.70 14.26
N ALA A 63 3.15 23.86 13.71
CA ALA A 63 3.13 24.10 12.27
C ALA A 63 4.07 23.15 11.49
N PRO A 64 5.33 22.90 11.88
CA PRO A 64 6.18 21.91 11.22
C PRO A 64 5.61 20.49 11.27
N ILE A 65 5.04 20.08 12.42
CA ILE A 65 4.46 18.74 12.57
C ILE A 65 3.30 18.54 11.58
N LEU A 66 2.36 19.50 11.52
CA LEU A 66 1.25 19.45 10.58
C LEU A 66 1.74 19.42 9.13
N THR A 67 2.73 20.25 8.81
CA THR A 67 3.32 20.30 7.46
C THR A 67 3.93 18.96 7.09
N MET A 68 4.62 18.25 8.01
CA MET A 68 5.17 16.93 7.73
C MET A 68 4.08 15.91 7.40
N PHE A 69 2.96 15.89 8.14
CA PHE A 69 1.85 14.98 7.82
C PHE A 69 1.22 15.28 6.44
N PHE A 70 1.08 16.56 6.07
CA PHE A 70 0.63 16.91 4.72
C PHE A 70 1.63 16.46 3.64
N MET A 71 2.92 16.72 3.84
CA MET A 71 3.95 16.32 2.87
C MET A 71 3.99 14.79 2.69
N ILE A 72 3.88 14.02 3.77
CA ILE A 72 3.81 12.57 3.71
C ILE A 72 2.57 12.11 2.94
N THR A 73 1.43 12.74 3.17
CA THR A 73 0.19 12.42 2.45
C THR A 73 0.35 12.68 0.95
N TYR A 74 0.92 13.83 0.57
CA TYR A 74 1.20 14.14 -0.84
C TYR A 74 2.23 13.18 -1.46
N ALA A 75 3.29 12.85 -0.71
CA ALA A 75 4.25 11.85 -1.17
C ALA A 75 3.58 10.51 -1.43
N MET A 76 2.74 10.03 -0.51
CA MET A 76 2.03 8.75 -0.64
C MET A 76 1.06 8.72 -1.82
N VAL A 77 0.28 9.78 -2.04
CA VAL A 77 -0.61 9.87 -3.20
C VAL A 77 0.19 9.76 -4.51
N ASN A 78 1.30 10.49 -4.61
CA ASN A 78 2.16 10.42 -5.79
C ASN A 78 2.83 9.04 -5.96
N ILE A 79 3.27 8.40 -4.86
CA ILE A 79 3.84 7.05 -4.88
C ILE A 79 2.80 6.02 -5.35
N VAL A 80 1.56 6.11 -4.88
CA VAL A 80 0.48 5.21 -5.31
C VAL A 80 0.25 5.35 -6.82
N VAL A 81 0.11 6.57 -7.33
CA VAL A 81 -0.05 6.84 -8.78
C VAL A 81 1.16 6.29 -9.56
N LEU A 82 2.38 6.51 -9.06
CA LEU A 82 3.60 6.01 -9.68
C LEU A 82 3.60 4.47 -9.79
N VAL A 83 3.25 3.79 -8.70
CA VAL A 83 3.20 2.33 -8.64
C VAL A 83 2.11 1.78 -9.56
N GLU A 84 0.91 2.39 -9.57
CA GLU A 84 -0.18 1.98 -10.46
C GLU A 84 0.17 2.13 -11.94
N GLN A 85 0.87 3.22 -12.30
CA GLN A 85 1.37 3.43 -13.67
C GLN A 85 2.46 2.43 -14.05
N LEU A 86 3.44 2.18 -13.16
CA LEU A 86 4.53 1.24 -13.41
C LEU A 86 4.05 -0.19 -13.59
N LEU A 87 3.10 -0.61 -12.75
CA LEU A 87 2.54 -1.97 -12.78
C LEU A 87 1.46 -2.13 -13.85
N SER A 88 1.02 -1.04 -14.50
CA SER A 88 -0.06 -1.07 -15.51
C SER A 88 -1.28 -1.84 -15.02
N LEU A 89 -1.71 -1.58 -13.78
CA LEU A 89 -2.82 -2.30 -13.14
C LEU A 89 -4.11 -2.14 -13.96
N PRO A 90 -4.89 -3.23 -14.17
CA PRO A 90 -6.14 -3.17 -14.94
C PRO A 90 -7.18 -2.22 -14.33
N SER A 91 -7.09 -1.98 -13.02
CA SER A 91 -7.93 -1.03 -12.28
C SER A 91 -7.57 0.44 -12.55
N TYR A 92 -6.35 0.70 -13.00
CA TYR A 92 -5.88 2.07 -13.29
C TYR A 92 -6.25 2.47 -14.72
N ARG A 93 -7.38 3.18 -14.86
CA ARG A 93 -7.86 3.73 -16.15
C ARG A 93 -8.01 5.25 -16.08
N PRO A 94 -6.90 6.00 -16.07
CA PRO A 94 -6.97 7.44 -15.96
C PRO A 94 -7.57 8.07 -17.23
N THR A 95 -8.43 9.06 -17.05
CA THR A 95 -8.98 9.87 -18.15
C THR A 95 -7.89 10.75 -18.78
N LEU A 96 -6.94 11.23 -17.95
CA LEU A 96 -5.78 12.01 -18.38
C LEU A 96 -4.52 11.16 -18.21
N LYS A 97 -3.78 10.98 -19.29
CA LYS A 97 -2.48 10.29 -19.27
C LYS A 97 -1.40 11.27 -18.82
N VAL A 98 -0.98 11.13 -17.57
CA VAL A 98 0.10 11.93 -16.98
C VAL A 98 1.43 11.19 -17.19
N PRO A 99 2.51 11.85 -17.66
CA PRO A 99 3.83 11.22 -17.74
C PRO A 99 4.33 10.76 -16.38
N LEU A 100 5.00 9.61 -16.33
CA LEU A 100 5.52 8.98 -15.10
C LEU A 100 6.43 9.93 -14.28
N ILE A 101 7.10 10.85 -14.95
CA ILE A 101 8.02 11.81 -14.33
C ILE A 101 7.28 12.76 -13.37
N ILE A 102 6.02 13.09 -13.62
CA ILE A 102 5.26 14.04 -12.80
C ILE A 102 4.99 13.47 -11.41
N PRO A 103 4.38 12.28 -11.23
CA PRO A 103 4.20 11.71 -9.90
C PRO A 103 5.55 11.35 -9.25
N ALA A 104 6.59 10.99 -10.02
CA ALA A 104 7.92 10.77 -9.47
C ALA A 104 8.51 12.06 -8.86
N LEU A 105 8.43 13.17 -9.58
CA LEU A 105 8.85 14.48 -9.06
C LEU A 105 8.00 14.95 -7.88
N GLY A 106 6.68 14.68 -7.90
CA GLY A 106 5.79 14.99 -6.79
C GLY A 106 6.16 14.23 -5.52
N ALA A 107 6.41 12.92 -5.62
CA ALA A 107 6.83 12.09 -4.50
C ALA A 107 8.19 12.52 -3.95
N PHE A 108 9.20 12.63 -4.82
CA PHE A 108 10.53 13.05 -4.42
C PHE A 108 10.55 14.46 -3.86
N GLY A 109 9.88 15.41 -4.53
CA GLY A 109 9.80 16.80 -4.10
C GLY A 109 9.15 16.94 -2.71
N SER A 110 8.06 16.23 -2.44
CA SER A 110 7.41 16.24 -1.14
C SER A 110 8.35 15.74 -0.04
N ILE A 111 9.07 14.64 -0.28
CA ILE A 111 10.04 14.10 0.67
C ILE A 111 11.21 15.08 0.86
N ALA A 112 11.76 15.64 -0.22
CA ALA A 112 12.87 16.58 -0.15
C ALA A 112 12.50 17.84 0.65
N ILE A 113 11.32 18.40 0.43
CA ILE A 113 10.83 19.58 1.18
C ILE A 113 10.73 19.30 2.67
N MET A 114 10.33 18.10 3.10
CA MET A 114 10.31 17.75 4.51
C MET A 114 11.68 17.94 5.18
N PHE A 115 12.74 17.48 4.53
CA PHE A 115 14.11 17.62 5.04
C PHE A 115 14.62 19.06 4.99
N VAL A 116 14.17 19.85 4.02
CA VAL A 116 14.52 21.27 3.93
C VAL A 116 13.88 22.09 5.07
N ILE A 117 12.64 21.78 5.46
CA ILE A 117 11.93 22.50 6.52
C ILE A 117 12.54 22.18 7.89
N ASN A 118 12.61 20.90 8.25
CA ASN A 118 13.20 20.48 9.51
C ASN A 118 13.53 18.99 9.51
N VAL A 119 14.82 18.67 9.50
CA VAL A 119 15.31 17.29 9.43
C VAL A 119 14.85 16.44 10.61
N ILE A 120 14.87 17.00 11.83
CA ILE A 120 14.52 16.24 13.06
C ILE A 120 13.04 15.89 13.06
N VAL A 121 12.18 16.87 12.75
CA VAL A 121 10.71 16.64 12.69
C VAL A 121 10.35 15.73 11.53
N ALA A 122 11.04 15.80 10.40
CA ALA A 122 10.85 14.92 9.26
C ALA A 122 11.17 13.46 9.63
N LEU A 123 12.34 13.20 10.21
CA LEU A 123 12.73 11.86 10.64
C LEU A 123 11.79 11.29 11.71
N THR A 124 11.44 12.09 12.72
CA THR A 124 10.51 11.65 13.76
C THR A 124 9.13 11.30 13.20
N SER A 125 8.62 12.11 12.27
CA SER A 125 7.32 11.86 11.62
C SER A 125 7.34 10.59 10.76
N LEU A 126 8.41 10.36 10.01
CA LEU A 126 8.60 9.14 9.22
C LEU A 126 8.68 7.91 10.12
N ILE A 127 9.47 7.96 11.19
CA ILE A 127 9.60 6.85 12.15
C ILE A 127 8.24 6.55 12.79
N LEU A 128 7.50 7.57 13.20
CA LEU A 128 6.18 7.41 13.80
C LEU A 128 5.21 6.72 12.84
N ILE A 129 5.19 7.12 11.56
CA ILE A 129 4.35 6.49 10.55
C ILE A 129 4.78 5.05 10.29
N PHE A 130 6.08 4.74 10.23
CA PHE A 130 6.57 3.39 10.08
C PHE A 130 6.17 2.50 11.27
N ILE A 131 6.31 3.00 12.50
CA ILE A 131 5.88 2.28 13.71
C ILE A 131 4.37 2.00 13.64
N PHE A 132 3.57 3.02 13.28
CA PHE A 132 2.12 2.87 13.15
C PHE A 132 1.74 1.87 12.04
N TYR A 133 2.43 1.91 10.92
CA TYR A 133 2.25 0.95 9.83
C TYR A 133 2.54 -0.49 10.29
N PHE A 134 3.70 -0.73 10.92
CA PHE A 134 4.04 -2.06 11.43
C PHE A 134 3.06 -2.54 12.51
N TYR A 135 2.59 -1.63 13.36
CA TYR A 135 1.55 -1.93 14.33
C TYR A 135 0.26 -2.41 13.65
N LEU A 136 -0.22 -1.71 12.63
CA LEU A 136 -1.41 -2.12 11.88
C LEU A 136 -1.20 -3.45 11.14
N VAL A 137 -0.03 -3.67 10.57
CA VAL A 137 0.31 -4.93 9.89
C VAL A 137 0.26 -6.12 10.85
N ASN A 138 0.83 -5.97 12.05
CA ASN A 138 0.86 -7.03 13.06
C ASN A 138 -0.51 -7.36 13.64
N LEU A 139 -1.44 -6.42 13.63
CA LEU A 139 -2.82 -6.63 14.09
C LEU A 139 -3.63 -7.57 13.20
N LYS A 140 -3.12 -7.96 12.01
CA LYS A 140 -3.80 -8.86 11.05
C LYS A 140 -5.28 -8.49 10.86
N LEU A 141 -5.55 -7.20 10.70
CA LEU A 141 -6.90 -6.67 10.53
C LEU A 141 -7.54 -7.33 9.31
N LYS A 142 -8.71 -7.93 9.48
CA LYS A 142 -9.51 -8.49 8.39
C LYS A 142 -10.18 -7.33 7.65
N SER A 143 -9.53 -6.82 6.61
CA SER A 143 -10.18 -5.86 5.71
C SER A 143 -11.13 -6.62 4.78
N GLU A 144 -12.38 -6.21 4.70
CA GLU A 144 -13.36 -6.75 3.74
C GLU A 144 -12.98 -6.44 2.28
N ALA A 145 -12.10 -5.46 2.06
CA ALA A 145 -11.62 -5.07 0.74
C ALA A 145 -10.62 -6.07 0.10
N GLY A 146 -10.40 -7.24 0.71
CA GLY A 146 -9.37 -8.18 0.30
C GLY A 146 -7.97 -7.71 0.70
N ASP A 147 -7.00 -8.62 0.65
CA ASP A 147 -5.60 -8.24 0.92
C ASP A 147 -5.03 -7.55 -0.32
N SER A 148 -5.14 -6.21 -0.36
CA SER A 148 -4.57 -5.38 -1.43
C SER A 148 -3.06 -5.64 -1.63
N ARG A 149 -2.39 -6.22 -0.63
CA ARG A 149 -0.98 -6.62 -0.69
C ARG A 149 -0.79 -7.79 -1.64
N SER A 150 -1.69 -8.78 -1.61
CA SER A 150 -1.60 -9.94 -2.52
C SER A 150 -1.75 -9.49 -3.97
N GLY A 151 -2.66 -8.55 -4.25
CA GLY A 151 -2.83 -7.94 -5.56
C GLY A 151 -1.59 -7.19 -6.04
N LEU A 152 -0.95 -6.45 -5.15
CA LEU A 152 0.27 -5.69 -5.46
C LEU A 152 1.47 -6.63 -5.71
N PHE A 153 1.65 -7.67 -4.89
CA PHE A 153 2.69 -8.67 -5.10
C PHE A 153 2.47 -9.49 -6.37
N THR A 154 1.22 -9.85 -6.68
CA THR A 154 0.88 -10.54 -7.93
C THR A 154 1.18 -9.66 -9.14
N ALA A 155 0.80 -8.39 -9.12
CA ALA A 155 1.09 -7.43 -10.18
C ALA A 155 2.60 -7.19 -10.34
N LEU A 156 3.34 -7.16 -9.24
CA LEU A 156 4.79 -6.99 -9.25
C LEU A 156 5.49 -8.23 -9.83
N ALA A 157 5.01 -9.43 -9.51
CA ALA A 157 5.48 -10.69 -10.09
C ALA A 157 5.18 -10.75 -11.59
N GLU A 158 3.98 -10.36 -12.03
CA GLU A 158 3.61 -10.29 -13.43
C GLU A 158 4.47 -9.28 -14.20
N TRP A 159 4.68 -8.08 -13.63
CA TRP A 159 5.56 -7.07 -14.21
C TRP A 159 7.00 -7.58 -14.32
N ALA A 160 7.53 -8.21 -13.26
CA ALA A 160 8.87 -8.79 -13.26
C ALA A 160 9.03 -9.87 -14.32
N THR A 161 8.03 -10.75 -14.48
CA THR A 161 8.00 -11.80 -15.50
C THR A 161 7.96 -11.19 -16.90
N LYS A 162 7.11 -10.19 -17.12
CA LYS A 162 7.02 -9.46 -18.39
C LYS A 162 8.31 -8.73 -18.73
N LYS A 163 8.96 -8.13 -17.74
CA LYS A 163 10.25 -7.45 -17.91
C LYS A 163 11.37 -8.45 -18.21
N SER A 164 11.38 -9.59 -17.52
CA SER A 164 12.33 -10.67 -17.75
C SER A 164 12.18 -11.28 -19.16
N SER A 165 10.96 -11.45 -19.66
CA SER A 165 10.72 -12.00 -21.02
C SER A 165 11.20 -11.04 -22.12
N ASN A 166 11.26 -9.73 -21.86
CA ASN A 166 11.77 -8.72 -22.79
C ASN A 166 13.30 -8.55 -22.73
N LEU A 167 13.95 -9.07 -21.71
CA LEU A 167 15.39 -9.20 -21.67
C LEU A 167 15.74 -10.40 -22.54
N SER A 168 16.40 -10.16 -23.69
CA SER A 168 16.82 -11.21 -24.62
C SER A 168 17.33 -12.43 -23.88
N PRO A 169 16.95 -13.65 -24.31
CA PRO A 169 17.46 -14.87 -23.70
C PRO A 169 18.96 -15.00 -24.03
N GLN A 170 19.79 -14.35 -23.25
CA GLN A 170 21.16 -14.77 -23.14
C GLN A 170 21.09 -16.18 -22.58
N LYS A 171 21.64 -17.14 -23.30
CA LYS A 171 21.70 -18.57 -22.96
C LYS A 171 22.30 -18.78 -21.57
N GLU A 172 21.59 -18.42 -20.53
CA GLU A 172 21.89 -18.88 -19.19
C GLU A 172 21.12 -20.19 -18.94
N VAL A 173 21.78 -21.28 -19.30
CA VAL A 173 21.41 -22.66 -18.99
C VAL A 173 21.19 -22.89 -17.49
N ARG A 174 21.48 -21.89 -16.65
CA ARG A 174 21.45 -22.00 -15.18
C ARG A 174 20.08 -21.76 -14.55
N SER A 175 19.13 -21.16 -15.23
CA SER A 175 17.83 -20.80 -14.63
C SER A 175 16.62 -21.47 -15.27
N TRP A 176 16.83 -22.33 -16.26
CA TRP A 176 15.73 -23.06 -16.90
C TRP A 176 15.27 -24.20 -16.00
N ARG A 177 14.08 -24.05 -15.41
CA ARG A 177 13.39 -25.09 -14.65
C ARG A 177 12.06 -25.38 -15.36
N PRO A 178 11.99 -26.41 -16.21
CA PRO A 178 10.75 -26.75 -16.87
C PRO A 178 9.80 -27.44 -15.89
N ASP A 179 8.68 -26.79 -15.60
CA ASP A 179 7.54 -27.43 -14.94
C ASP A 179 6.60 -27.93 -16.02
N LEU A 180 6.51 -29.25 -16.15
CA LEU A 180 5.72 -29.90 -17.19
C LEU A 180 4.37 -30.33 -16.63
N LEU A 181 3.28 -29.74 -17.14
CA LEU A 181 1.93 -30.17 -16.87
C LEU A 181 1.51 -31.18 -17.97
N ILE A 182 1.40 -32.43 -17.58
CA ILE A 182 1.06 -33.53 -18.50
C ILE A 182 -0.39 -33.95 -18.25
N PRO A 183 -1.32 -33.60 -19.14
CA PRO A 183 -2.69 -34.07 -19.02
C PRO A 183 -2.75 -35.56 -19.32
N MET A 184 -3.31 -36.34 -18.39
CA MET A 184 -3.40 -37.81 -18.52
C MET A 184 -4.79 -38.30 -18.22
N SER A 185 -5.24 -39.25 -19.04
CA SER A 185 -6.49 -39.99 -18.79
C SER A 185 -6.25 -41.25 -17.97
N MET A 186 -5.08 -41.90 -18.11
CA MET A 186 -4.73 -43.14 -17.38
C MET A 186 -3.23 -43.14 -16.95
N PRO A 187 -2.91 -43.67 -15.75
CA PRO A 187 -1.52 -43.75 -15.25
C PRO A 187 -0.57 -44.60 -16.13
N LYS A 188 -1.11 -45.50 -16.97
CA LYS A 188 -0.32 -46.35 -17.86
C LYS A 188 0.35 -45.57 -19.00
N GLU A 189 -0.17 -44.41 -19.36
CA GLU A 189 0.33 -43.57 -20.46
C GLU A 189 1.71 -42.94 -20.15
N ILE A 190 2.01 -42.71 -18.88
CA ILE A 190 3.33 -42.21 -18.48
C ILE A 190 4.44 -43.25 -18.76
N ARG A 191 4.14 -44.54 -18.64
CA ARG A 191 5.17 -45.58 -18.62
C ARG A 191 6.00 -45.62 -19.90
N SER A 192 5.40 -45.32 -21.03
CA SER A 192 6.09 -45.23 -22.32
C SER A 192 6.91 -43.96 -22.50
N SER A 193 6.45 -42.83 -21.92
CA SER A 193 7.07 -41.50 -22.09
C SER A 193 7.94 -41.08 -20.90
N TYR A 194 8.00 -41.90 -19.85
CA TYR A 194 8.68 -41.57 -18.60
C TYR A 194 10.15 -41.18 -18.78
N LYS A 195 10.89 -41.92 -19.58
CA LYS A 195 12.33 -41.64 -19.85
C LYS A 195 12.52 -40.29 -20.51
N LEU A 196 11.66 -39.91 -21.43
CA LEU A 196 11.73 -38.66 -22.17
C LEU A 196 11.34 -37.50 -21.26
N ILE A 197 10.26 -37.66 -20.49
CA ILE A 197 9.81 -36.67 -19.50
C ILE A 197 10.89 -36.44 -18.45
N HIS A 198 11.45 -37.52 -17.90
CA HIS A 198 12.52 -37.43 -16.89
C HIS A 198 13.77 -36.78 -17.44
N SER A 199 14.16 -37.03 -18.69
CA SER A 199 15.35 -36.39 -19.30
C SER A 199 15.16 -34.88 -19.55
N ILE A 200 13.94 -34.43 -19.76
CA ILE A 200 13.62 -33.01 -19.94
C ILE A 200 13.61 -32.25 -18.60
N ILE A 201 13.14 -32.91 -17.55
CA ILE A 201 12.94 -32.27 -16.24
C ILE A 201 14.18 -32.32 -15.36
N HIS A 202 14.99 -33.38 -15.47
CA HIS A 202 16.20 -33.56 -14.66
C HIS A 202 17.32 -32.61 -15.09
N PRO A 203 18.06 -31.96 -14.16
CA PRO A 203 17.99 -32.14 -12.70
C PRO A 203 17.09 -31.14 -11.94
N ASN A 204 16.51 -30.14 -12.60
CA ASN A 204 16.00 -28.94 -11.92
C ASN A 204 14.48 -28.68 -12.10
N GLY A 205 13.74 -29.52 -12.80
CA GLY A 205 12.29 -29.34 -13.02
C GLY A 205 11.40 -30.20 -12.13
N SER A 206 10.07 -29.96 -12.14
CA SER A 206 9.03 -30.76 -11.47
C SER A 206 7.96 -31.25 -12.45
N ILE A 207 7.22 -32.29 -12.07
CA ILE A 207 6.08 -32.84 -12.81
C ILE A 207 4.81 -32.50 -12.07
#